data_0eb65fde0c8087e9fa8ecb627ec01425
#
_entry.id   0eb65fde0c8087e9fa8ecb627ec01425
#
_cell.length_a   1.000
_cell.length_b   1.000
_cell.length_c   1.000
_cell.angle_alpha   90.00
_cell.angle_beta   90.00
_cell.angle_gamma   90.00
#
_symmetry.space_group_name_H-M   'P 1'
#
loop_
_entity.id
_entity.type
_entity.pdbx_description
1 polymer ?
#
loop_
_entity_poly.entity_id
_entity_poly.type
_entity_poly.pdbx_seq_one_letter_code
_entity_poly.pdbx_strand_id
1 'polypeptide(L)'
;MSKILGSGGGGGKGGGGGDRSPTEAKDNLDSKSFARVLDVLGEGEIQGLENGAKSIFLNNTPLQASDGSFNFKDVSFEARTGTSSQTTIPITRDVATTKSTGFSTVPQAQPKVIQITDSDVDAVSIQITVPVLQRFTDEGDIFGTSVELAIAVQYQGGSYQTVVSGNKGTISGRTPDTYLRDYLINLSGNFPVNIRVTRITPDSSSSKLSNAFQFNTYVEIKYDKLTYPNTALVGLKVDAEQFSSIPTRKYLIKGTKVKIPHNATVNADGSLSYSGVFNGTLGAAQWTNDPAWCLYDLLTSSRYGLGDHLTEADLDKFSFYTASVYCSTQVDDGTGTGSTEPRFSCNVSLQNQQEAYNV
;
A
#
# COMPACT_ATOMS: atom_id res chain seq x y z
N MET A 1 19.59 1.39 -54.78
CA MET A 1 20.78 1.77 -55.56
C MET A 1 20.58 3.20 -56.09
N SER A 2 21.31 4.16 -55.58
CA SER A 2 21.90 5.24 -56.34
C SER A 2 22.70 6.12 -55.39
N LYS A 3 24.05 6.00 -55.49
CA LYS A 3 25.00 6.91 -54.86
C LYS A 3 25.06 8.15 -55.73
N ILE A 4 24.99 9.33 -55.08
CA ILE A 4 25.40 10.57 -55.70
C ILE A 4 26.68 11.00 -55.02
N LEU A 5 27.78 10.91 -55.77
CA LEU A 5 29.09 11.46 -55.49
C LEU A 5 29.12 12.87 -56.06
N GLY A 6 29.35 13.84 -55.23
CA GLY A 6 29.65 15.23 -55.60
C GLY A 6 31.04 15.58 -55.18
N SER A 7 31.85 15.89 -56.18
CA SER A 7 33.29 16.19 -56.06
C SER A 7 33.54 17.65 -55.75
N GLY A 8 34.46 17.89 -54.81
CA GLY A 8 35.66 18.66 -54.89
C GLY A 8 35.62 20.19 -54.93
N GLY A 9 36.37 20.78 -54.02
CA GLY A 9 37.02 22.05 -54.28
C GLY A 9 37.36 22.88 -53.05
N GLY A 10 38.63 22.91 -52.69
CA GLY A 10 39.31 24.13 -52.38
C GLY A 10 39.39 24.65 -50.93
N GLY A 11 40.50 24.49 -50.34
CA GLY A 11 41.11 24.97 -49.15
C GLY A 11 40.77 26.35 -48.59
N GLY A 12 40.63 26.35 -47.25
CA GLY A 12 40.68 27.53 -46.41
C GLY A 12 41.13 27.08 -45.04
N LYS A 13 42.37 27.33 -44.65
CA LYS A 13 42.88 27.20 -43.26
C LYS A 13 42.18 28.27 -42.42
N GLY A 14 41.29 27.90 -41.56
CA GLY A 14 40.68 28.73 -40.54
C GLY A 14 40.62 27.91 -39.23
N GLY A 15 41.14 28.45 -38.13
CA GLY A 15 41.45 27.86 -36.84
C GLY A 15 40.34 26.95 -36.27
N GLY A 16 40.79 25.79 -35.81
CA GLY A 16 39.96 24.79 -35.17
C GLY A 16 39.45 25.23 -33.81
N GLY A 17 38.22 25.74 -33.81
CA GLY A 17 37.37 25.57 -32.64
C GLY A 17 36.58 24.27 -32.85
N GLY A 18 36.95 23.21 -32.15
CA GLY A 18 36.13 22.00 -32.19
C GLY A 18 34.72 22.39 -31.72
N ASP A 19 33.72 22.10 -32.53
CA ASP A 19 32.30 22.24 -32.15
C ASP A 19 32.04 21.36 -30.93
N ARG A 20 32.11 21.96 -29.74
CA ARG A 20 31.78 21.33 -28.51
C ARG A 20 30.26 21.21 -28.47
N SER A 21 29.74 19.97 -28.46
CA SER A 21 28.32 19.71 -28.18
C SER A 21 28.06 19.98 -26.70
N PRO A 22 27.02 20.79 -26.37
CA PRO A 22 26.60 21.01 -24.99
C PRO A 22 26.32 19.68 -24.28
N THR A 23 26.69 19.61 -23.01
CA THR A 23 26.42 18.45 -22.15
C THR A 23 25.12 18.68 -21.40
N GLU A 24 24.28 17.66 -21.37
CA GLU A 24 23.02 17.67 -20.62
C GLU A 24 23.10 16.63 -19.49
N ALA A 25 22.96 17.08 -18.23
CA ALA A 25 22.85 16.19 -17.08
C ALA A 25 21.55 15.38 -17.15
N LYS A 26 21.57 14.14 -16.67
CA LYS A 26 20.38 13.31 -16.64
C LYS A 26 19.32 13.90 -15.69
N ASP A 27 18.05 13.72 -16.04
CA ASP A 27 16.95 13.90 -15.10
C ASP A 27 17.07 12.88 -13.95
N ASN A 28 16.93 13.35 -12.72
CA ASN A 28 17.06 12.54 -11.52
C ASN A 28 16.05 12.92 -10.42
N LEU A 29 14.99 13.64 -10.79
CA LEU A 29 13.89 14.00 -9.91
C LEU A 29 12.59 13.41 -10.44
N ASP A 30 12.18 12.29 -9.85
CA ASP A 30 10.93 11.61 -10.17
C ASP A 30 9.90 11.87 -9.06
N SER A 31 8.70 12.28 -9.46
CA SER A 31 7.57 12.40 -8.55
C SER A 31 7.02 11.00 -8.25
N LYS A 32 6.79 10.67 -6.97
CA LYS A 32 6.23 9.38 -6.58
C LYS A 32 4.73 9.49 -6.32
N SER A 33 3.97 8.60 -6.93
CA SER A 33 2.53 8.43 -6.69
C SER A 33 2.26 7.07 -6.05
N PHE A 34 1.40 7.03 -5.03
CA PHE A 34 1.05 5.79 -4.33
C PHE A 34 -0.43 5.48 -4.45
N ALA A 35 -0.74 4.27 -4.85
CA ALA A 35 -2.08 3.72 -4.72
C ALA A 35 -2.22 3.05 -3.34
N ARG A 36 -3.37 3.29 -2.68
CA ARG A 36 -3.75 2.66 -1.42
C ARG A 36 -5.05 1.90 -1.63
N VAL A 37 -5.08 0.67 -1.18
CA VAL A 37 -6.22 -0.23 -1.35
C VAL A 37 -6.52 -0.92 -0.03
N LEU A 38 -7.82 -1.06 0.29
CA LEU A 38 -8.31 -1.85 1.39
C LEU A 38 -9.19 -2.97 0.82
N ASP A 39 -8.75 -4.21 0.98
CA ASP A 39 -9.50 -5.39 0.53
C ASP A 39 -10.08 -6.15 1.72
N VAL A 40 -11.34 -6.56 1.59
CA VAL A 40 -12.02 -7.44 2.52
C VAL A 40 -11.71 -8.89 2.14
N LEU A 41 -11.18 -9.67 3.07
CA LEU A 41 -10.85 -11.08 2.88
C LEU A 41 -11.99 -12.01 3.30
N GLY A 42 -12.75 -11.61 4.32
CA GLY A 42 -13.85 -12.43 4.82
C GLY A 42 -14.52 -11.84 6.04
N GLU A 43 -15.67 -12.41 6.34
CA GLU A 43 -16.48 -12.14 7.52
C GLU A 43 -16.09 -13.11 8.65
N GLY A 44 -15.99 -12.61 9.87
CA GLY A 44 -15.54 -13.38 11.04
C GLY A 44 -14.02 -13.44 11.17
N GLU A 45 -13.55 -14.16 12.19
CA GLU A 45 -12.12 -14.31 12.45
C GLU A 45 -11.53 -15.43 11.61
N ILE A 46 -10.58 -15.06 10.73
CA ILE A 46 -9.77 -16.01 9.95
C ILE A 46 -8.44 -16.31 10.64
N GLN A 47 -7.77 -17.39 10.25
CA GLN A 47 -6.40 -17.65 10.71
C GLN A 47 -5.43 -16.59 10.18
N GLY A 48 -5.63 -16.11 8.94
CA GLY A 48 -4.85 -15.04 8.32
C GLY A 48 -4.17 -15.46 7.02
N LEU A 49 -3.21 -14.66 6.58
CA LEU A 49 -2.37 -14.97 5.42
C LEU A 49 -1.48 -16.18 5.73
N GLU A 50 -1.41 -17.16 4.84
CA GLU A 50 -0.68 -18.41 5.10
C GLU A 50 0.82 -18.17 5.34
N ASN A 51 1.46 -17.35 4.51
CA ASN A 51 2.90 -17.05 4.56
C ASN A 51 3.17 -15.53 4.53
N GLY A 52 2.33 -14.71 5.17
CA GLY A 52 2.50 -13.25 5.21
C GLY A 52 2.56 -12.63 3.81
N ALA A 53 3.59 -11.81 3.54
CA ALA A 53 3.76 -11.11 2.26
C ALA A 53 3.86 -12.05 1.04
N LYS A 54 4.35 -13.28 1.21
CA LYS A 54 4.44 -14.28 0.13
C LYS A 54 3.07 -14.78 -0.33
N SER A 55 2.05 -14.58 0.49
CA SER A 55 0.66 -14.97 0.21
C SER A 55 -0.18 -13.84 -0.41
N ILE A 56 0.42 -12.71 -0.72
CA ILE A 56 -0.20 -11.58 -1.41
C ILE A 56 0.35 -11.51 -2.82
N PHE A 57 -0.53 -11.48 -3.82
CA PHE A 57 -0.11 -11.44 -5.23
C PHE A 57 -0.66 -10.20 -5.91
N LEU A 58 0.19 -9.50 -6.65
CA LEU A 58 -0.16 -8.40 -7.54
C LEU A 58 0.08 -8.83 -8.98
N ASN A 59 -0.96 -8.84 -9.83
CA ASN A 59 -0.89 -9.35 -11.20
C ASN A 59 -0.25 -10.75 -11.30
N ASN A 60 -0.60 -11.67 -10.36
CA ASN A 60 -0.05 -13.03 -10.19
C ASN A 60 1.42 -13.11 -9.72
N THR A 61 2.10 -11.99 -9.48
CA THR A 61 3.44 -11.98 -8.90
C THR A 61 3.32 -11.84 -7.39
N PRO A 62 3.93 -12.71 -6.58
CA PRO A 62 3.90 -12.60 -5.12
C PRO A 62 4.57 -11.29 -4.67
N LEU A 63 4.06 -10.69 -3.59
CA LEU A 63 4.62 -9.45 -3.04
C LEU A 63 6.07 -9.65 -2.60
N GLN A 64 6.37 -10.84 -2.07
CA GLN A 64 7.69 -11.23 -1.59
C GLN A 64 8.10 -12.58 -2.19
N ALA A 65 9.31 -12.65 -2.69
CA ALA A 65 9.91 -13.86 -3.23
C ALA A 65 10.26 -14.89 -2.12
N SER A 66 10.62 -16.11 -2.52
CA SER A 66 10.99 -17.19 -1.58
C SER A 66 12.20 -16.85 -0.72
N ASP A 67 13.15 -16.08 -1.23
CA ASP A 67 14.35 -15.61 -0.53
C ASP A 67 14.10 -14.46 0.44
N GLY A 68 12.87 -13.93 0.50
CA GLY A 68 12.48 -12.83 1.37
C GLY A 68 12.63 -11.43 0.76
N SER A 69 13.14 -11.30 -0.46
CA SER A 69 13.18 -10.02 -1.18
C SER A 69 11.80 -9.62 -1.67
N PHE A 70 11.50 -8.31 -1.71
CA PHE A 70 10.26 -7.81 -2.29
C PHE A 70 10.38 -7.69 -3.81
N ASN A 71 9.35 -8.15 -4.53
CA ASN A 71 9.29 -8.06 -5.99
C ASN A 71 8.85 -6.66 -6.48
N PHE A 72 8.39 -5.81 -5.58
CA PHE A 72 7.92 -4.45 -5.87
C PHE A 72 8.64 -3.45 -4.98
N LYS A 73 8.90 -2.24 -5.52
CA LYS A 73 9.51 -1.15 -4.78
C LYS A 73 8.47 -0.37 -3.98
N ASP A 74 8.89 0.20 -2.86
CA ASP A 74 8.08 1.11 -2.03
C ASP A 74 6.68 0.56 -1.70
N VAL A 75 6.60 -0.76 -1.48
CA VAL A 75 5.37 -1.45 -1.11
C VAL A 75 5.30 -1.65 0.39
N SER A 76 4.10 -1.53 0.95
CA SER A 76 3.80 -1.92 2.33
C SER A 76 2.40 -2.50 2.42
N PHE A 77 2.19 -3.38 3.41
CA PHE A 77 0.89 -3.96 3.68
C PHE A 77 0.66 -4.10 5.19
N GLU A 78 -0.59 -4.14 5.57
CA GLU A 78 -1.06 -4.48 6.90
C GLU A 78 -2.28 -5.38 6.79
N ALA A 79 -2.36 -6.38 7.66
CA ALA A 79 -3.48 -7.32 7.70
C ALA A 79 -4.17 -7.29 9.07
N ARG A 80 -5.47 -7.54 9.06
CA ARG A 80 -6.29 -7.80 10.25
C ARG A 80 -7.06 -9.08 10.04
N THR A 81 -7.08 -9.92 11.05
CA THR A 81 -7.67 -11.26 10.96
C THR A 81 -9.17 -11.30 11.25
N GLY A 82 -9.81 -10.17 11.53
CA GLY A 82 -11.25 -10.14 11.82
C GLY A 82 -11.59 -10.36 13.29
N THR A 83 -10.71 -10.04 14.22
CA THR A 83 -11.03 -10.09 15.65
C THR A 83 -12.01 -8.97 16.03
N SER A 84 -12.78 -9.17 17.10
CA SER A 84 -13.73 -8.15 17.62
C SER A 84 -13.02 -6.89 18.15
N SER A 85 -11.77 -7.00 18.56
CA SER A 85 -10.96 -5.93 19.17
C SER A 85 -9.80 -5.46 18.28
N GLN A 86 -9.84 -5.73 16.97
CA GLN A 86 -8.75 -5.35 16.07
C GLN A 86 -8.57 -3.83 15.95
N THR A 87 -7.35 -3.44 15.63
CA THR A 87 -6.99 -2.03 15.46
C THR A 87 -7.22 -1.56 14.02
N THR A 88 -7.28 -0.24 13.81
CA THR A 88 -7.33 0.37 12.46
C THR A 88 -6.16 -0.06 11.59
N ILE A 89 -6.31 0.04 10.28
CA ILE A 89 -5.22 -0.13 9.30
C ILE A 89 -4.69 1.27 8.91
N PRO A 90 -3.52 1.70 9.40
CA PRO A 90 -2.97 3.03 9.14
C PRO A 90 -2.79 3.38 7.67
N ILE A 91 -2.48 2.38 6.83
CA ILE A 91 -2.24 2.57 5.39
C ILE A 91 -3.46 3.16 4.67
N THR A 92 -4.68 2.84 5.10
CA THR A 92 -5.94 3.17 4.41
C THR A 92 -6.88 4.03 5.23
N ARG A 93 -6.46 4.51 6.39
CA ARG A 93 -7.30 5.28 7.32
C ARG A 93 -7.48 6.76 6.95
N ASP A 94 -6.82 7.23 5.89
CA ASP A 94 -6.77 8.66 5.57
C ASP A 94 -8.01 9.08 4.78
N VAL A 95 -8.80 9.99 5.32
CA VAL A 95 -9.79 10.77 4.57
C VAL A 95 -9.13 12.08 4.16
N ALA A 96 -8.82 12.22 2.88
CA ALA A 96 -8.04 13.32 2.34
C ALA A 96 -8.90 14.30 1.54
N THR A 97 -8.82 15.58 1.85
CA THR A 97 -9.51 16.66 1.12
C THR A 97 -8.47 17.64 0.57
N THR A 98 -8.35 17.68 -0.76
CA THR A 98 -7.45 18.64 -1.43
C THR A 98 -8.07 20.03 -1.45
N LYS A 99 -7.29 21.02 -1.05
CA LYS A 99 -7.67 22.43 -1.04
C LYS A 99 -6.68 23.28 -1.83
N SER A 100 -7.20 24.32 -2.49
CA SER A 100 -6.37 25.34 -3.14
C SER A 100 -5.89 26.36 -2.12
N THR A 101 -4.62 26.78 -2.22
CA THR A 101 -4.05 27.85 -1.39
C THR A 101 -4.42 29.25 -1.92
N GLY A 102 -4.78 29.37 -3.20
CA GLY A 102 -4.87 30.65 -3.89
C GLY A 102 -3.50 31.28 -4.21
N PHE A 103 -2.39 30.62 -3.85
CA PHE A 103 -1.03 31.08 -4.15
C PHE A 103 -0.48 30.37 -5.39
N SER A 104 0.58 30.94 -5.96
CA SER A 104 1.38 30.29 -6.99
C SER A 104 2.84 30.21 -6.52
N THR A 105 3.74 31.00 -7.11
CA THR A 105 5.15 31.07 -6.73
C THR A 105 5.34 31.61 -5.32
N VAL A 106 6.33 31.08 -4.61
CA VAL A 106 6.74 31.54 -3.27
C VAL A 106 8.05 32.30 -3.38
N PRO A 107 8.04 33.65 -3.45
CA PRO A 107 9.24 34.46 -3.40
C PRO A 107 9.90 34.42 -2.00
N GLN A 108 11.22 34.64 -1.94
CA GLN A 108 11.95 34.64 -0.67
C GLN A 108 11.41 35.68 0.32
N ALA A 109 11.12 36.88 -0.17
CA ALA A 109 10.62 37.99 0.68
C ALA A 109 9.15 37.85 1.10
N GLN A 110 8.41 36.87 0.59
CA GLN A 110 6.96 36.73 0.79
C GLN A 110 6.58 35.29 1.18
N PRO A 111 6.83 34.87 2.41
CA PRO A 111 6.32 33.60 2.91
C PRO A 111 4.81 33.47 2.71
N LYS A 112 4.34 32.28 2.40
CA LYS A 112 2.92 31.97 2.23
C LYS A 112 2.39 31.26 3.45
N VAL A 113 1.20 31.66 3.90
CA VAL A 113 0.56 31.10 5.11
C VAL A 113 -0.83 30.60 4.74
N ILE A 114 -1.13 29.39 5.12
CA ILE A 114 -2.49 28.82 5.15
C ILE A 114 -2.93 28.67 6.60
N GLN A 115 -4.24 28.69 6.83
CA GLN A 115 -4.84 28.48 8.14
C GLN A 115 -5.78 27.27 8.09
N ILE A 116 -5.58 26.35 9.01
CA ILE A 116 -6.44 25.19 9.25
C ILE A 116 -7.32 25.52 10.46
N THR A 117 -8.63 25.56 10.24
CA THR A 117 -9.60 25.90 11.29
C THR A 117 -10.39 24.70 11.81
N ASP A 118 -10.46 23.64 11.01
CA ASP A 118 -11.16 22.40 11.34
C ASP A 118 -10.33 21.58 12.33
N SER A 119 -10.84 21.46 13.56
CA SER A 119 -10.16 20.73 14.66
C SER A 119 -10.11 19.22 14.47
N ASP A 120 -10.86 18.66 13.51
CA ASP A 120 -10.86 17.23 13.21
C ASP A 120 -9.73 16.83 12.23
N VAL A 121 -8.96 17.80 11.73
CA VAL A 121 -7.81 17.53 10.86
C VAL A 121 -6.63 17.06 11.69
N ASP A 122 -6.21 15.82 11.47
CA ASP A 122 -5.08 15.18 12.17
C ASP A 122 -3.73 15.48 11.50
N ALA A 123 -3.71 15.70 10.19
CA ALA A 123 -2.49 16.00 9.44
C ALA A 123 -2.77 16.87 8.21
N VAL A 124 -1.71 17.52 7.71
CA VAL A 124 -1.75 18.27 6.46
C VAL A 124 -0.58 17.84 5.58
N SER A 125 -0.84 17.55 4.31
CA SER A 125 0.20 17.35 3.30
C SER A 125 0.36 18.65 2.50
N ILE A 126 1.53 19.28 2.61
CA ILE A 126 1.90 20.47 1.85
C ILE A 126 2.49 20.02 0.53
N GLN A 127 1.83 20.37 -0.58
CA GLN A 127 2.24 19.97 -1.92
C GLN A 127 3.06 21.09 -2.56
N ILE A 128 4.34 20.83 -2.78
CA ILE A 128 5.27 21.76 -3.44
C ILE A 128 5.48 21.30 -4.88
N THR A 129 5.25 22.22 -5.80
CA THR A 129 5.44 22.02 -7.24
C THR A 129 6.68 22.78 -7.71
N VAL A 130 7.63 22.09 -8.32
CA VAL A 130 8.80 22.70 -8.97
C VAL A 130 8.63 22.49 -10.47
N PRO A 131 8.27 23.55 -11.24
CA PRO A 131 8.01 23.40 -12.66
C PRO A 131 9.21 22.94 -13.46
N VAL A 132 10.39 23.47 -13.16
CA VAL A 132 11.68 23.13 -13.76
C VAL A 132 12.78 23.37 -12.74
N LEU A 133 13.75 22.46 -12.64
CA LEU A 133 14.91 22.61 -11.78
C LEU A 133 16.20 22.34 -12.55
N GLN A 134 16.84 23.40 -13.05
CA GLN A 134 18.07 23.31 -13.83
C GLN A 134 18.79 24.64 -13.94
N ARG A 135 20.06 24.61 -14.37
CA ARG A 135 20.85 25.77 -14.72
C ARG A 135 21.58 25.56 -16.03
N PHE A 136 21.76 26.64 -16.77
CA PHE A 136 22.50 26.69 -18.01
C PHE A 136 23.85 27.38 -17.79
N THR A 137 24.89 26.92 -18.47
CA THR A 137 26.18 27.63 -18.57
C THR A 137 26.18 28.55 -19.80
N ASP A 138 27.25 29.36 -19.90
CA ASP A 138 27.43 30.22 -21.08
C ASP A 138 27.72 29.41 -22.35
N GLU A 139 28.27 28.19 -22.17
CA GLU A 139 28.58 27.25 -23.24
C GLU A 139 27.38 26.38 -23.64
N GLY A 140 26.20 26.57 -23.03
CA GLY A 140 24.97 25.85 -23.33
C GLY A 140 24.82 24.51 -22.58
N ASP A 141 25.73 24.15 -21.67
CA ASP A 141 25.56 22.95 -20.84
C ASP A 141 24.40 23.12 -19.87
N ILE A 142 23.70 22.00 -19.57
CA ILE A 142 22.57 21.95 -18.65
C ILE A 142 22.92 21.08 -17.46
N PHE A 143 22.84 21.65 -16.27
CA PHE A 143 23.12 20.97 -15.02
C PHE A 143 21.93 21.06 -14.06
N GLY A 144 21.94 20.17 -13.05
CA GLY A 144 21.06 20.27 -11.91
C GLY A 144 21.34 21.51 -11.05
N THR A 145 20.38 21.87 -10.22
CA THR A 145 20.47 22.95 -9.23
C THR A 145 19.69 22.54 -7.98
N SER A 146 19.53 23.48 -7.05
CA SER A 146 18.76 23.23 -5.84
C SER A 146 17.88 24.43 -5.46
N VAL A 147 16.84 24.15 -4.71
CA VAL A 147 16.03 25.12 -4.01
C VAL A 147 15.77 24.61 -2.59
N GLU A 148 15.90 25.48 -1.60
CA GLU A 148 15.61 25.19 -0.20
C GLU A 148 14.39 25.99 0.24
N LEU A 149 13.51 25.29 0.98
CA LEU A 149 12.35 25.85 1.66
C LEU A 149 12.33 25.46 3.14
N ALA A 150 11.58 26.19 3.93
CA ALA A 150 11.24 25.82 5.29
C ALA A 150 9.73 25.83 5.48
N ILE A 151 9.22 24.92 6.32
CA ILE A 151 7.82 24.88 6.73
C ILE A 151 7.79 25.01 8.25
N ALA A 152 6.95 25.93 8.74
CA ALA A 152 6.75 26.16 10.16
C ALA A 152 5.26 26.12 10.50
N VAL A 153 4.94 25.60 11.68
CA VAL A 153 3.59 25.46 12.21
C VAL A 153 3.43 26.37 13.43
N GLN A 154 2.28 27.01 13.54
CA GLN A 154 1.87 27.83 14.67
C GLN A 154 0.50 27.39 15.16
N TYR A 155 0.40 27.00 16.41
CA TYR A 155 -0.86 26.61 17.06
C TYR A 155 -1.45 27.79 17.85
N GLN A 156 -2.74 28.05 17.64
CA GLN A 156 -3.55 29.00 18.42
C GLN A 156 -2.84 30.35 18.77
N GLY A 157 -2.14 30.93 17.75
CA GLY A 157 -1.46 32.23 17.95
C GLY A 157 -0.15 32.18 18.75
N GLY A 158 0.35 30.97 19.08
CA GLY A 158 1.67 30.79 19.70
C GLY A 158 2.83 31.11 18.74
N SER A 159 4.05 30.69 19.05
CA SER A 159 5.21 30.90 18.19
C SER A 159 5.26 29.89 17.05
N TYR A 160 5.80 30.30 15.89
CA TYR A 160 6.08 29.37 14.80
C TYR A 160 7.20 28.39 15.17
N GLN A 161 6.89 27.08 15.00
CA GLN A 161 7.83 25.97 15.16
C GLN A 161 8.20 25.44 13.78
N THR A 162 9.50 25.44 13.43
CA THR A 162 9.97 24.91 12.17
C THR A 162 9.96 23.38 12.18
N VAL A 163 9.22 22.77 11.25
CA VAL A 163 9.05 21.30 11.14
C VAL A 163 9.78 20.73 9.93
N VAL A 164 10.04 21.55 8.90
CA VAL A 164 10.84 21.18 7.73
C VAL A 164 11.88 22.27 7.47
N SER A 165 13.16 21.89 7.36
CA SER A 165 14.27 22.77 7.00
C SER A 165 15.52 21.96 6.65
N GLY A 166 16.57 22.64 6.16
CA GLY A 166 17.85 22.03 5.80
C GLY A 166 17.66 20.90 4.77
N ASN A 167 18.29 19.75 4.97
CA ASN A 167 18.23 18.63 4.02
C ASN A 167 16.81 18.16 3.71
N LYS A 168 15.88 18.23 4.67
CA LYS A 168 14.47 17.88 4.45
C LYS A 168 13.76 18.89 3.56
N GLY A 169 14.12 20.17 3.68
CA GLY A 169 13.55 21.27 2.90
C GLY A 169 14.27 21.52 1.57
N THR A 170 15.39 20.85 1.32
CA THR A 170 16.16 21.03 0.08
C THR A 170 15.68 20.05 -1.00
N ILE A 171 15.33 20.60 -2.17
CA ILE A 171 15.08 19.88 -3.41
C ILE A 171 16.30 20.11 -4.29
N SER A 172 17.07 19.06 -4.62
CA SER A 172 18.31 19.14 -5.38
C SER A 172 18.35 18.08 -6.47
N GLY A 173 18.67 18.48 -7.67
CA GLY A 173 18.72 17.61 -8.82
C GLY A 173 18.49 18.39 -10.11
N ARG A 174 18.15 17.67 -11.18
CA ARG A 174 17.72 18.22 -12.44
C ARG A 174 16.37 17.62 -12.83
N THR A 175 15.45 18.46 -13.25
CA THR A 175 14.24 18.06 -14.00
C THR A 175 13.88 19.15 -14.99
N PRO A 176 13.63 18.80 -16.27
CA PRO A 176 13.06 19.70 -17.26
C PRO A 176 11.54 19.79 -17.12
N ASP A 177 10.93 18.86 -16.42
CA ASP A 177 9.49 18.70 -16.23
C ASP A 177 9.05 19.00 -14.80
N THR A 178 7.74 19.08 -14.59
CA THR A 178 7.16 19.38 -13.29
C THR A 178 7.44 18.26 -12.28
N TYR A 179 8.11 18.62 -11.21
CA TYR A 179 8.36 17.75 -10.05
C TYR A 179 7.45 18.11 -8.89
N LEU A 180 6.82 17.11 -8.28
CA LEU A 180 5.95 17.25 -7.11
C LEU A 180 6.61 16.64 -5.87
N ARG A 181 6.58 17.38 -4.76
CA ARG A 181 7.04 16.89 -3.46
C ARG A 181 6.05 17.22 -2.36
N ASP A 182 5.64 16.20 -1.64
CA ASP A 182 4.72 16.30 -0.52
C ASP A 182 5.48 16.31 0.81
N TYR A 183 5.01 17.15 1.72
CA TYR A 183 5.48 17.20 3.10
C TYR A 183 4.31 16.93 4.04
N LEU A 184 4.24 15.73 4.61
CA LEU A 184 3.25 15.35 5.60
C LEU A 184 3.60 15.94 6.96
N ILE A 185 2.67 16.68 7.56
CA ILE A 185 2.80 17.33 8.85
C ILE A 185 1.65 16.86 9.74
N ASN A 186 1.94 16.08 10.77
CA ASN A 186 0.95 15.70 11.77
C ASN A 186 0.68 16.90 12.69
N LEU A 187 -0.59 17.16 12.97
CA LEU A 187 -1.04 18.23 13.84
C LEU A 187 -1.30 17.66 15.24
N SER A 188 -0.82 18.35 16.28
CA SER A 188 -0.91 17.85 17.66
C SER A 188 -1.28 18.92 18.69
N GLY A 189 -1.58 20.14 18.23
CA GLY A 189 -1.88 21.28 19.10
C GLY A 189 -3.30 21.80 18.92
N ASN A 190 -3.59 22.92 19.61
CA ASN A 190 -4.88 23.57 19.54
C ASN A 190 -5.06 24.36 18.25
N PHE A 191 -6.28 24.38 17.74
CA PHE A 191 -6.68 25.12 16.53
C PHE A 191 -7.09 26.57 16.86
N PRO A 192 -7.02 27.51 15.91
CA PRO A 192 -6.58 27.32 14.52
C PRO A 192 -5.07 27.11 14.40
N VAL A 193 -4.65 26.40 13.34
CA VAL A 193 -3.25 26.12 13.02
C VAL A 193 -2.84 26.88 11.78
N ASN A 194 -1.79 27.70 11.89
CA ASN A 194 -1.19 28.38 10.74
C ASN A 194 0.03 27.58 10.27
N ILE A 195 0.11 27.33 8.96
CA ILE A 195 1.26 26.68 8.33
C ILE A 195 1.90 27.66 7.37
N ARG A 196 3.17 27.98 7.61
CA ARG A 196 3.95 28.93 6.83
C ARG A 196 4.99 28.23 5.99
N VAL A 197 4.95 28.45 4.69
CA VAL A 197 5.96 28.00 3.72
C VAL A 197 6.84 29.19 3.37
N THR A 198 8.15 29.04 3.55
CA THR A 198 9.16 30.08 3.31
C THR A 198 10.20 29.56 2.34
N ARG A 199 10.54 30.34 1.31
CA ARG A 199 11.69 30.09 0.45
C ARG A 199 12.96 30.59 1.14
N ILE A 200 13.96 29.70 1.27
CA ILE A 200 15.26 30.01 1.90
C ILE A 200 16.28 30.42 0.81
N THR A 201 16.34 29.68 -0.29
CA THR A 201 17.20 30.03 -1.43
C THR A 201 16.81 31.41 -1.99
N PRO A 202 17.77 32.33 -2.21
CA PRO A 202 17.50 33.62 -2.82
C PRO A 202 16.79 33.53 -4.15
N ASP A 203 15.93 34.51 -4.44
CA ASP A 203 15.33 34.65 -5.75
C ASP A 203 16.40 34.98 -6.79
N SER A 204 16.25 34.51 -8.02
CA SER A 204 17.17 34.80 -9.12
C SER A 204 16.42 35.48 -10.26
N SER A 205 17.04 36.53 -10.82
CA SER A 205 16.61 37.16 -12.05
C SER A 205 17.31 36.61 -13.29
N SER A 206 18.24 35.65 -13.12
CA SER A 206 19.00 35.05 -14.23
C SER A 206 18.09 34.14 -15.07
N SER A 207 18.04 34.38 -16.37
CA SER A 207 17.37 33.47 -17.31
C SER A 207 18.04 32.08 -17.44
N LYS A 208 19.28 31.95 -16.91
CA LYS A 208 20.04 30.70 -16.91
C LYS A 208 19.78 29.81 -15.67
N LEU A 209 18.97 30.28 -14.73
CA LEU A 209 18.65 29.53 -13.51
C LEU A 209 17.13 29.38 -13.33
N SER A 210 16.66 28.13 -13.37
CA SER A 210 15.28 27.77 -13.09
C SER A 210 15.24 26.98 -11.77
N ASN A 211 14.84 27.63 -10.69
CA ASN A 211 14.69 27.00 -9.36
C ASN A 211 13.53 27.59 -8.56
N ALA A 212 12.53 28.12 -9.24
CA ALA A 212 11.30 28.55 -8.60
C ALA A 212 10.48 27.32 -8.13
N PHE A 213 9.75 27.49 -7.05
CA PHE A 213 8.71 26.53 -6.64
C PHE A 213 7.39 27.24 -6.36
N GLN A 214 6.33 26.46 -6.41
CA GLN A 214 4.95 26.90 -6.23
C GLN A 214 4.32 26.19 -5.04
N PHE A 215 3.37 26.83 -4.38
CA PHE A 215 2.54 26.26 -3.33
C PHE A 215 1.06 26.53 -3.69
N ASN A 216 0.51 25.68 -4.57
CA ASN A 216 -0.82 25.83 -5.13
C ASN A 216 -1.89 25.11 -4.32
N THR A 217 -1.52 23.95 -3.76
CA THR A 217 -2.46 23.04 -3.11
C THR A 217 -1.88 22.46 -1.81
N TYR A 218 -2.79 22.07 -0.92
CA TYR A 218 -2.50 21.26 0.25
C TYR A 218 -3.65 20.26 0.46
N VAL A 219 -3.39 19.22 1.23
CA VAL A 219 -4.37 18.19 1.53
C VAL A 219 -4.59 18.16 3.04
N GLU A 220 -5.82 18.39 3.48
CA GLU A 220 -6.24 18.11 4.85
C GLU A 220 -6.55 16.64 4.99
N ILE A 221 -6.01 16.01 6.04
CA ILE A 221 -6.12 14.58 6.28
C ILE A 221 -6.74 14.38 7.65
N LYS A 222 -7.87 13.66 7.68
CA LYS A 222 -8.50 13.15 8.89
C LYS A 222 -8.23 11.65 8.97
N TYR A 223 -7.75 11.19 10.12
CA TYR A 223 -7.51 9.77 10.32
C TYR A 223 -8.78 9.07 10.77
N ASP A 224 -9.35 8.28 9.89
CA ASP A 224 -10.47 7.44 10.25
C ASP A 224 -10.05 6.39 11.29
N LYS A 225 -10.89 6.22 12.31
CA LYS A 225 -10.67 5.26 13.40
C LYS A 225 -11.47 3.98 13.22
N LEU A 226 -11.95 3.70 11.99
CA LEU A 226 -12.70 2.47 11.69
C LEU A 226 -11.80 1.25 11.88
N THR A 227 -12.23 0.38 12.78
CA THR A 227 -11.52 -0.86 13.12
C THR A 227 -12.07 -2.08 12.38
N TYR A 228 -13.29 -1.97 11.81
CA TYR A 228 -13.99 -3.06 11.11
C TYR A 228 -14.04 -4.36 11.94
N PRO A 229 -14.59 -4.36 13.17
CA PRO A 229 -14.58 -5.54 14.02
C PRO A 229 -15.25 -6.72 13.31
N ASN A 230 -14.70 -7.91 13.51
CA ASN A 230 -15.12 -9.17 12.90
C ASN A 230 -15.05 -9.20 11.35
N THR A 231 -14.23 -8.37 10.74
CA THR A 231 -13.99 -8.37 9.29
C THR A 231 -12.50 -8.50 9.02
N ALA A 232 -12.11 -9.55 8.32
CA ALA A 232 -10.71 -9.76 7.94
C ALA A 232 -10.33 -8.87 6.76
N LEU A 233 -9.22 -8.14 6.86
CA LEU A 233 -8.84 -7.08 5.93
C LEU A 233 -7.36 -7.13 5.60
N VAL A 234 -7.01 -6.67 4.39
CA VAL A 234 -5.64 -6.31 4.00
C VAL A 234 -5.62 -4.91 3.43
N GLY A 235 -4.83 -4.03 4.03
CA GLY A 235 -4.47 -2.73 3.47
C GLY A 235 -3.15 -2.83 2.72
N LEU A 236 -3.10 -2.29 1.51
CA LEU A 236 -1.93 -2.25 0.65
C LEU A 236 -1.61 -0.82 0.25
N LYS A 237 -0.33 -0.47 0.24
CA LYS A 237 0.21 0.72 -0.38
C LYS A 237 1.24 0.28 -1.40
N VAL A 238 1.11 0.72 -2.65
CA VAL A 238 2.01 0.37 -3.75
C VAL A 238 2.43 1.63 -4.49
N ASP A 239 3.66 1.66 -4.98
CA ASP A 239 4.11 2.70 -5.90
C ASP A 239 3.38 2.52 -7.24
N ALA A 240 2.59 3.55 -7.60
CA ALA A 240 1.71 3.51 -8.78
C ALA A 240 2.49 3.50 -10.11
N GLU A 241 3.75 3.97 -10.13
CA GLU A 241 4.57 3.99 -11.35
C GLU A 241 4.93 2.59 -11.86
N GLN A 242 4.90 1.59 -10.98
CA GLN A 242 5.19 0.20 -11.35
C GLN A 242 4.02 -0.50 -12.07
N PHE A 243 2.86 0.16 -12.16
CA PHE A 243 1.65 -0.42 -12.72
C PHE A 243 0.97 0.55 -13.69
N SER A 244 0.52 0.05 -14.84
CA SER A 244 -0.28 0.83 -15.79
C SER A 244 -1.72 1.10 -15.31
N SER A 245 -2.19 0.33 -14.33
CA SER A 245 -3.49 0.44 -13.68
C SER A 245 -3.40 -0.17 -12.28
N ILE A 246 -4.44 -0.02 -11.45
CA ILE A 246 -4.50 -0.70 -10.15
C ILE A 246 -4.35 -2.22 -10.39
N PRO A 247 -3.31 -2.88 -9.81
CA PRO A 247 -3.05 -4.30 -10.07
C PRO A 247 -4.19 -5.18 -9.55
N THR A 248 -4.43 -6.30 -10.24
CA THR A 248 -5.28 -7.37 -9.71
C THR A 248 -4.63 -7.97 -8.48
N ARG A 249 -5.43 -8.28 -7.45
CA ARG A 249 -4.92 -8.79 -6.17
C ARG A 249 -5.48 -10.18 -5.91
N LYS A 250 -4.61 -11.06 -5.39
CA LYS A 250 -4.98 -12.40 -4.92
C LYS A 250 -4.34 -12.65 -3.55
N TYR A 251 -5.03 -13.39 -2.72
CA TYR A 251 -4.60 -13.69 -1.36
C TYR A 251 -4.69 -15.20 -1.11
N LEU A 252 -3.61 -15.78 -0.58
CA LEU A 252 -3.62 -17.14 -0.07
C LEU A 252 -3.84 -17.06 1.45
N ILE A 253 -5.02 -17.48 1.89
CA ILE A 253 -5.44 -17.37 3.29
C ILE A 253 -5.77 -18.72 3.90
N LYS A 254 -5.50 -18.84 5.19
CA LYS A 254 -6.15 -19.82 6.06
C LYS A 254 -7.43 -19.17 6.57
N GLY A 255 -8.56 -19.68 6.16
CA GLY A 255 -9.88 -19.05 6.32
C GLY A 255 -10.39 -19.02 7.76
N THR A 256 -11.73 -19.00 7.88
CA THR A 256 -12.44 -18.89 9.17
C THR A 256 -12.04 -19.99 10.14
N LYS A 257 -11.83 -19.61 11.40
CA LYS A 257 -11.65 -20.56 12.50
C LYS A 257 -12.99 -21.13 12.90
N VAL A 258 -13.07 -22.43 12.98
CA VAL A 258 -14.28 -23.18 13.37
C VAL A 258 -14.06 -23.97 14.65
N LYS A 259 -15.11 -24.18 15.44
CA LYS A 259 -15.03 -25.04 16.62
C LYS A 259 -14.82 -26.48 16.19
N ILE A 260 -13.79 -27.12 16.73
CA ILE A 260 -13.46 -28.53 16.48
C ILE A 260 -13.66 -29.35 17.76
N PRO A 261 -13.77 -30.71 17.72
CA PRO A 261 -13.82 -31.55 18.89
C PRO A 261 -12.70 -31.29 19.89
N HIS A 262 -13.01 -31.33 21.18
CA HIS A 262 -12.01 -31.11 22.24
C HIS A 262 -10.82 -32.06 22.18
N ASN A 263 -11.01 -33.23 21.58
CA ASN A 263 -9.99 -34.29 21.43
C ASN A 263 -9.32 -34.31 20.05
N ALA A 264 -9.57 -33.26 19.21
CA ALA A 264 -8.96 -33.07 17.91
C ALA A 264 -7.68 -32.25 18.02
N THR A 265 -6.73 -32.54 17.12
CA THR A 265 -5.51 -31.76 16.88
C THR A 265 -5.45 -31.44 15.38
N VAL A 266 -5.20 -30.18 15.04
CA VAL A 266 -5.03 -29.75 13.64
C VAL A 266 -3.63 -30.12 13.17
N ASN A 267 -3.54 -30.89 12.10
CA ASN A 267 -2.28 -31.25 11.44
C ASN A 267 -1.73 -30.11 10.56
N ALA A 268 -0.51 -30.23 10.11
CA ALA A 268 0.14 -29.21 9.26
C ALA A 268 -0.60 -28.96 7.94
N ASP A 269 -1.23 -30.00 7.38
CA ASP A 269 -2.05 -29.96 6.16
C ASP A 269 -3.48 -29.44 6.37
N GLY A 270 -3.85 -29.14 7.64
CA GLY A 270 -5.18 -28.65 8.02
C GLY A 270 -6.19 -29.76 8.30
N SER A 271 -5.85 -31.03 8.10
CA SER A 271 -6.66 -32.17 8.52
C SER A 271 -6.68 -32.34 10.04
N LEU A 272 -7.54 -33.19 10.55
CA LEU A 272 -7.69 -33.43 11.98
C LEU A 272 -7.19 -34.84 12.37
N SER A 273 -6.45 -34.93 13.44
CA SER A 273 -6.18 -36.18 14.14
C SER A 273 -6.90 -36.20 15.50
N TYR A 274 -7.32 -37.37 15.93
CA TYR A 274 -8.14 -37.53 17.13
C TYR A 274 -7.46 -38.41 18.15
N SER A 275 -7.61 -38.05 19.45
CA SER A 275 -7.09 -38.88 20.56
C SER A 275 -8.19 -39.08 21.61
N GLY A 276 -8.30 -40.31 22.15
CA GLY A 276 -9.31 -40.64 23.16
C GLY A 276 -10.75 -40.68 22.59
N VAL A 277 -11.74 -40.57 23.49
CA VAL A 277 -13.15 -40.69 23.13
C VAL A 277 -13.78 -39.31 23.02
N PHE A 278 -14.49 -39.06 21.90
CA PHE A 278 -15.30 -37.85 21.73
C PHE A 278 -16.58 -37.94 22.60
N ASN A 279 -16.81 -36.95 23.44
CA ASN A 279 -17.94 -36.87 24.37
C ASN A 279 -19.01 -35.86 23.95
N GLY A 280 -18.96 -35.34 22.70
CA GLY A 280 -19.88 -34.32 22.19
C GLY A 280 -19.46 -32.87 22.48
N THR A 281 -18.35 -32.66 23.21
CA THR A 281 -17.87 -31.31 23.53
C THR A 281 -16.96 -30.78 22.43
N LEU A 282 -17.24 -29.53 21.96
CA LEU A 282 -16.35 -28.81 21.05
C LEU A 282 -15.38 -27.95 21.85
N GLY A 283 -14.15 -27.85 21.35
CA GLY A 283 -13.07 -27.02 21.90
C GLY A 283 -13.07 -25.60 21.32
N ALA A 284 -11.93 -24.91 21.48
CA ALA A 284 -11.73 -23.58 20.91
C ALA A 284 -11.75 -23.61 19.37
N ALA A 285 -12.17 -22.49 18.77
CA ALA A 285 -12.14 -22.34 17.33
C ALA A 285 -10.71 -22.34 16.81
N GLN A 286 -10.43 -23.14 15.79
CA GLN A 286 -9.15 -23.26 15.11
C GLN A 286 -9.36 -23.33 13.61
N TRP A 287 -8.36 -22.96 12.84
CA TRP A 287 -8.42 -23.16 11.41
C TRP A 287 -8.24 -24.65 11.08
N THR A 288 -9.11 -25.16 10.24
CA THR A 288 -9.00 -26.49 9.64
C THR A 288 -9.62 -26.45 8.25
N ASN A 289 -9.20 -27.38 7.39
CA ASN A 289 -9.84 -27.63 6.08
C ASN A 289 -10.70 -28.91 6.11
N ASP A 290 -11.05 -29.40 7.29
CA ASP A 290 -11.94 -30.55 7.47
C ASP A 290 -13.36 -30.23 7.00
N PRO A 291 -13.92 -30.94 5.98
CA PRO A 291 -15.21 -30.59 5.41
C PRO A 291 -16.38 -30.72 6.41
N ALA A 292 -16.32 -31.68 7.33
CA ALA A 292 -17.41 -31.93 8.27
C ALA A 292 -17.56 -30.77 9.27
N TRP A 293 -16.47 -30.29 9.86
CA TRP A 293 -16.53 -29.17 10.82
C TRP A 293 -16.71 -27.83 10.15
N CYS A 294 -16.22 -27.65 8.91
CA CYS A 294 -16.56 -26.49 8.10
C CYS A 294 -18.08 -26.43 7.82
N LEU A 295 -18.69 -27.56 7.45
CA LEU A 295 -20.13 -27.64 7.25
C LEU A 295 -20.91 -27.43 8.55
N TYR A 296 -20.45 -28.03 9.67
CA TYR A 296 -21.09 -27.83 10.97
C TYR A 296 -21.14 -26.36 11.37
N ASP A 297 -20.04 -25.64 11.19
CA ASP A 297 -19.96 -24.21 11.47
C ASP A 297 -20.90 -23.41 10.56
N LEU A 298 -20.93 -23.70 9.25
CA LEU A 298 -21.85 -23.06 8.31
C LEU A 298 -23.33 -23.28 8.70
N LEU A 299 -23.67 -24.46 9.23
CA LEU A 299 -25.04 -24.75 9.66
C LEU A 299 -25.42 -24.04 10.97
N THR A 300 -24.44 -23.76 11.85
CA THR A 300 -24.71 -23.21 13.19
C THR A 300 -24.34 -21.74 13.38
N SER A 301 -23.62 -21.14 12.43
CA SER A 301 -23.25 -19.72 12.50
C SER A 301 -24.44 -18.83 12.20
N SER A 302 -24.83 -17.97 13.14
CA SER A 302 -25.87 -16.95 12.93
C SER A 302 -25.38 -15.74 12.11
N ARG A 303 -24.07 -15.66 11.86
CA ARG A 303 -23.48 -14.50 11.18
C ARG A 303 -23.40 -14.64 9.65
N TYR A 304 -23.04 -15.82 9.17
CA TYR A 304 -22.85 -16.10 7.74
C TYR A 304 -23.43 -17.45 7.31
N GLY A 305 -24.09 -18.15 8.20
CA GLY A 305 -24.65 -19.47 7.98
C GLY A 305 -26.14 -19.58 8.29
N LEU A 306 -26.57 -20.75 8.68
CA LEU A 306 -27.97 -21.07 8.98
C LEU A 306 -28.30 -21.01 10.47
N GLY A 307 -27.46 -20.42 11.31
CA GLY A 307 -27.60 -20.41 12.77
C GLY A 307 -28.84 -19.69 13.33
N ASP A 308 -29.54 -18.90 12.50
CA ASP A 308 -30.85 -18.34 12.86
C ASP A 308 -32.00 -19.38 12.72
N HIS A 309 -31.75 -20.50 12.02
CA HIS A 309 -32.73 -21.56 11.77
C HIS A 309 -32.31 -22.89 12.41
N LEU A 310 -31.03 -23.14 12.57
CA LEU A 310 -30.46 -24.38 13.12
C LEU A 310 -29.59 -24.08 14.33
N THR A 311 -29.75 -24.87 15.38
CA THR A 311 -28.96 -24.79 16.58
C THR A 311 -28.03 -26.02 16.72
N GLU A 312 -27.04 -25.95 17.60
CA GLU A 312 -26.20 -27.13 17.92
C GLU A 312 -27.00 -28.34 18.41
N ALA A 313 -28.25 -28.14 18.94
CA ALA A 313 -29.09 -29.22 19.42
C ALA A 313 -29.82 -29.96 18.29
N ASP A 314 -29.95 -29.32 17.12
CA ASP A 314 -30.61 -29.89 15.95
C ASP A 314 -29.71 -30.80 15.14
N LEU A 315 -28.38 -30.82 15.47
CA LEU A 315 -27.34 -31.53 14.72
C LEU A 315 -26.70 -32.65 15.56
N ASP A 316 -26.58 -33.83 14.96
CA ASP A 316 -25.87 -34.96 15.58
C ASP A 316 -24.36 -34.83 15.44
N LYS A 317 -23.71 -34.26 16.47
CA LYS A 317 -22.24 -34.06 16.52
C LYS A 317 -21.44 -35.36 16.35
N PHE A 318 -21.99 -36.51 16.71
CA PHE A 318 -21.28 -37.79 16.55
C PHE A 318 -21.23 -38.25 15.09
N SER A 319 -22.27 -37.96 14.32
CA SER A 319 -22.26 -38.18 12.86
C SER A 319 -21.24 -37.28 12.17
N PHE A 320 -21.14 -35.98 12.55
CA PHE A 320 -20.09 -35.06 12.05
C PHE A 320 -18.68 -35.54 12.43
N TYR A 321 -18.52 -36.01 13.68
CA TYR A 321 -17.24 -36.58 14.11
C TYR A 321 -16.83 -37.79 13.27
N THR A 322 -17.76 -38.72 13.01
CA THR A 322 -17.51 -39.90 12.16
C THR A 322 -17.14 -39.50 10.74
N ALA A 323 -17.88 -38.53 10.18
CA ALA A 323 -17.58 -38.00 8.84
C ALA A 323 -16.18 -37.35 8.79
N SER A 324 -15.83 -36.56 9.80
CA SER A 324 -14.52 -35.92 9.90
C SER A 324 -13.37 -36.94 10.02
N VAL A 325 -13.51 -37.98 10.84
CA VAL A 325 -12.52 -39.07 10.91
C VAL A 325 -12.31 -39.72 9.53
N TYR A 326 -13.40 -39.93 8.79
CA TYR A 326 -13.32 -40.47 7.44
C TYR A 326 -12.64 -39.51 6.46
N CYS A 327 -12.97 -38.20 6.49
CA CYS A 327 -12.35 -37.18 5.64
C CYS A 327 -10.86 -37.03 5.91
N SER A 328 -10.46 -37.03 7.19
CA SER A 328 -9.06 -36.84 7.63
C SER A 328 -8.20 -38.10 7.48
N THR A 329 -8.78 -39.27 7.12
CA THR A 329 -8.00 -40.48 6.87
C THR A 329 -7.00 -40.23 5.73
N GLN A 330 -5.72 -40.50 5.99
CA GLN A 330 -4.66 -40.36 5.00
C GLN A 330 -4.78 -41.44 3.92
N VAL A 331 -4.73 -41.01 2.67
CA VAL A 331 -4.74 -41.86 1.47
C VAL A 331 -3.54 -41.51 0.60
N ASP A 332 -3.18 -42.42 -0.32
CA ASP A 332 -2.12 -42.17 -1.30
C ASP A 332 -2.49 -40.95 -2.16
N ASP A 333 -1.56 -39.97 -2.31
CA ASP A 333 -1.77 -38.75 -3.10
C ASP A 333 -1.72 -38.94 -4.61
N GLY A 334 -1.52 -40.18 -5.08
CA GLY A 334 -1.46 -40.53 -6.50
C GLY A 334 -0.17 -40.11 -7.22
N THR A 335 0.81 -39.52 -6.51
CA THR A 335 2.09 -39.11 -7.14
C THR A 335 3.07 -40.26 -7.35
N GLY A 336 2.84 -41.43 -6.74
CA GLY A 336 3.72 -42.56 -6.76
C GLY A 336 5.01 -42.40 -5.91
N THR A 337 5.09 -41.36 -5.12
CA THR A 337 6.24 -41.08 -4.23
C THR A 337 6.10 -41.70 -2.84
N GLY A 338 4.94 -42.31 -2.53
CA GLY A 338 4.58 -42.82 -1.21
C GLY A 338 4.11 -41.73 -0.24
N SER A 339 3.86 -40.52 -0.73
CA SER A 339 3.26 -39.42 0.02
C SER A 339 1.76 -39.67 0.22
N THR A 340 1.19 -39.07 1.28
CA THR A 340 -0.23 -39.19 1.59
C THR A 340 -0.87 -37.83 1.74
N GLU A 341 -2.19 -37.77 1.51
CA GLU A 341 -3.04 -36.60 1.71
C GLU A 341 -4.33 -36.97 2.44
N PRO A 342 -5.02 -36.02 3.09
CA PRO A 342 -6.35 -36.26 3.63
C PRO A 342 -7.31 -36.69 2.51
N ARG A 343 -8.14 -37.68 2.77
CA ARG A 343 -9.12 -38.20 1.78
C ARG A 343 -9.98 -37.10 1.18
N PHE A 344 -10.42 -36.14 2.01
CA PHE A 344 -11.16 -34.96 1.60
C PHE A 344 -10.73 -33.73 2.39
N SER A 345 -10.57 -32.61 1.70
CA SER A 345 -10.31 -31.31 2.29
C SER A 345 -11.18 -30.23 1.64
N CYS A 346 -11.59 -29.23 2.42
CA CYS A 346 -12.40 -28.11 1.96
C CYS A 346 -11.48 -26.90 1.64
N ASN A 347 -10.99 -26.85 0.40
CA ASN A 347 -10.21 -25.74 -0.13
C ASN A 347 -10.89 -25.19 -1.37
N VAL A 348 -10.99 -23.86 -1.48
CA VAL A 348 -11.69 -23.21 -2.60
C VAL A 348 -10.88 -22.02 -3.12
N SER A 349 -10.94 -21.79 -4.43
CA SER A 349 -10.45 -20.58 -5.07
C SER A 349 -11.63 -19.74 -5.54
N LEU A 350 -11.89 -18.62 -4.88
CA LEU A 350 -12.93 -17.68 -5.25
C LEU A 350 -12.36 -16.63 -6.22
N GLN A 351 -12.86 -16.63 -7.46
CA GLN A 351 -12.40 -15.72 -8.52
C GLN A 351 -13.44 -14.64 -8.85
N ASN A 352 -14.72 -14.95 -8.65
CA ASN A 352 -15.84 -14.07 -8.95
C ASN A 352 -16.89 -14.19 -7.82
N GLN A 353 -17.69 -13.14 -7.65
CA GLN A 353 -18.88 -13.21 -6.81
C GLN A 353 -19.90 -14.14 -7.47
N GLN A 354 -20.35 -15.15 -6.72
CA GLN A 354 -21.39 -16.07 -7.14
C GLN A 354 -22.26 -16.46 -5.95
N GLU A 355 -23.42 -17.03 -6.22
CA GLU A 355 -24.32 -17.51 -5.17
C GLU A 355 -23.67 -18.68 -4.42
N ALA A 356 -23.86 -18.73 -3.09
CA ALA A 356 -23.26 -19.78 -2.24
C ALA A 356 -23.65 -21.20 -2.67
N TYR A 357 -24.80 -21.38 -3.32
CA TYR A 357 -25.25 -22.66 -3.88
C TYR A 357 -24.33 -23.17 -5.01
N ASN A 358 -23.63 -22.26 -5.71
CA ASN A 358 -22.79 -22.57 -6.86
C ASN A 358 -21.28 -22.66 -6.52
N VAL A 359 -20.92 -22.53 -5.25
CA VAL A 359 -19.57 -22.68 -4.71
C VAL A 359 -19.38 -24.06 -4.11
#